data_6770f2b9dc997b3a0729793f90439052
#
_entry.id   6770f2b9dc997b3a0729793f90439052
#
_cell.length_a   1.000
_cell.length_b   1.000
_cell.length_c   1.000
_cell.angle_alpha   90.00
_cell.angle_beta   90.00
_cell.angle_gamma   90.00
#
_symmetry.space_group_name_H-M   'P 1'
#
loop_
_entity.id
_entity.type
_entity.pdbx_description
1 polymer ?
#
loop_
_entity_poly.entity_id
_entity_poly.type
_entity_poly.pdbx_seq_one_letter_code
_entity_poly.pdbx_strand_id
1 'polypeptide(L)'
;MNTLSFPQITVSYKDADASKRVRIHSSKESYDILKTFYEDCMQHHEECWAMYLNGVGRLLGVSCVSRSGMNSTVVDIRIVLQTALVSHASGIILSHNHPSGSTVASTPDNNLTSQLKKGCEAIGIQLLDHIILTEDAYLSYMDEGML
;
A
#
# COMPACT_ATOMS: atom_id res chain seq x y z
N MET A 1 -9.43 44.75 18.25
CA MET A 1 -8.92 44.39 16.93
C MET A 1 -9.19 42.91 16.69
N ASN A 2 -9.96 42.59 15.67
CA ASN A 2 -10.15 41.17 15.30
C ASN A 2 -8.87 40.67 14.64
N THR A 3 -8.11 39.83 15.34
CA THR A 3 -7.01 39.09 14.73
C THR A 3 -7.58 38.04 13.79
N LEU A 4 -7.38 38.22 12.49
CA LEU A 4 -7.72 37.20 11.52
C LEU A 4 -6.82 35.98 11.77
N SER A 5 -7.45 34.84 12.05
CA SER A 5 -6.75 33.57 12.20
C SER A 5 -7.04 32.72 10.95
N PHE A 6 -5.98 32.23 10.31
CA PHE A 6 -6.10 31.38 9.15
C PHE A 6 -5.69 29.93 9.49
N PRO A 7 -6.36 28.94 8.88
CA PRO A 7 -5.95 27.54 9.06
C PRO A 7 -4.50 27.33 8.61
N GLN A 8 -3.74 26.61 9.41
CA GLN A 8 -2.38 26.19 9.08
C GLN A 8 -2.34 24.67 8.89
N ILE A 9 -1.67 24.23 7.85
CA ILE A 9 -1.48 22.82 7.57
C ILE A 9 -0.08 22.43 8.02
N THR A 10 -0.01 21.41 8.86
CA THR A 10 1.25 20.78 9.27
C THR A 10 1.30 19.36 8.76
N VAL A 11 2.48 18.96 8.27
CA VAL A 11 2.73 17.61 7.78
C VAL A 11 3.85 17.01 8.62
N SER A 12 3.63 15.81 9.14
CA SER A 12 4.64 15.14 9.96
C SER A 12 4.63 13.63 9.77
N TYR A 13 5.81 13.05 9.90
CA TYR A 13 6.04 11.62 9.98
C TYR A 13 7.06 11.36 11.09
N LYS A 14 6.81 10.35 11.91
CA LYS A 14 7.72 9.97 13.01
C LYS A 14 7.87 8.46 13.04
N ASP A 15 9.12 8.01 13.05
CA ASP A 15 9.50 6.64 13.30
C ASP A 15 10.05 6.54 14.72
N ALA A 16 9.65 5.50 15.45
CA ALA A 16 10.13 5.28 16.82
C ALA A 16 11.63 4.93 16.86
N ASP A 17 12.09 4.13 15.89
CA ASP A 17 13.49 3.72 15.78
C ASP A 17 13.86 3.36 14.33
N ALA A 18 14.38 4.33 13.61
CA ALA A 18 14.77 4.15 12.21
C ALA A 18 15.87 3.09 12.00
N SER A 19 16.66 2.76 13.05
CA SER A 19 17.71 1.74 12.97
C SER A 19 17.13 0.32 12.85
N LYS A 20 15.87 0.13 13.23
CA LYS A 20 15.18 -1.17 13.20
C LYS A 20 14.34 -1.39 11.94
N ARG A 21 14.41 -0.49 10.96
CA ARG A 21 13.66 -0.64 9.70
C ARG A 21 14.10 -1.89 8.96
N VAL A 22 13.12 -2.74 8.64
CA VAL A 22 13.34 -3.96 7.86
C VAL A 22 13.60 -3.59 6.40
N ARG A 23 14.55 -4.27 5.77
CA ARG A 23 14.77 -4.18 4.33
C ARG A 23 13.96 -5.26 3.61
N ILE A 24 13.28 -4.86 2.55
CA ILE A 24 12.46 -5.77 1.74
C ILE A 24 13.27 -6.18 0.50
N HIS A 25 13.43 -7.50 0.30
CA HIS A 25 14.23 -8.05 -0.81
C HIS A 25 13.39 -8.83 -1.82
N SER A 26 12.16 -9.23 -1.45
CA SER A 26 11.33 -10.09 -2.30
C SER A 26 9.84 -9.88 -2.06
N SER A 27 9.02 -10.31 -3.03
CA SER A 27 7.57 -10.38 -2.89
C SER A 27 7.14 -11.28 -1.73
N LYS A 28 7.87 -12.36 -1.49
CA LYS A 28 7.61 -13.29 -0.37
C LYS A 28 7.76 -12.59 0.99
N GLU A 29 8.81 -11.80 1.17
CA GLU A 29 8.99 -11.01 2.39
C GLU A 29 7.87 -9.97 2.57
N SER A 30 7.48 -9.32 1.48
CA SER A 30 6.35 -8.39 1.50
C SER A 30 5.06 -9.10 1.90
N TYR A 31 4.78 -10.26 1.32
CA TYR A 31 3.62 -11.07 1.65
C TYR A 31 3.61 -11.45 3.13
N ASP A 32 4.73 -11.94 3.66
CA ASP A 32 4.83 -12.38 5.05
C ASP A 32 4.56 -11.23 6.04
N ILE A 33 5.07 -10.04 5.76
CA ILE A 33 4.81 -8.85 6.59
C ILE A 33 3.35 -8.41 6.44
N LEU A 34 2.87 -8.28 5.21
CA LEU A 34 1.51 -7.82 4.93
C LEU A 34 0.47 -8.75 5.55
N LYS A 35 0.68 -10.05 5.48
CA LYS A 35 -0.26 -11.06 6.00
C LYS A 35 -0.63 -10.76 7.47
N THR A 36 0.29 -10.26 8.26
CA THR A 36 0.03 -9.92 9.67
C THR A 36 -1.02 -8.82 9.86
N PHE A 37 -1.21 -7.96 8.86
CA PHE A 37 -2.22 -6.89 8.89
C PHE A 37 -3.60 -7.36 8.43
N TYR A 38 -3.69 -8.57 7.86
CA TYR A 38 -4.93 -9.12 7.32
C TYR A 38 -5.54 -10.22 8.22
N GLU A 39 -4.99 -10.49 9.39
CA GLU A 39 -5.42 -11.59 10.27
C GLU A 39 -6.93 -11.57 10.57
N ASP A 40 -7.49 -10.38 10.79
CA ASP A 40 -8.89 -10.23 11.14
C ASP A 40 -9.85 -10.23 9.94
N CYS A 41 -9.35 -10.07 8.72
CA CYS A 41 -10.19 -9.89 7.54
C CYS A 41 -9.89 -10.85 6.39
N MET A 42 -8.81 -11.62 6.43
CA MET A 42 -8.31 -12.39 5.27
C MET A 42 -9.39 -13.18 4.55
N GLN A 43 -10.24 -13.89 5.28
CA GLN A 43 -11.32 -14.71 4.72
C GLN A 43 -12.71 -14.08 4.87
N HIS A 44 -12.81 -12.89 5.43
CA HIS A 44 -14.09 -12.25 5.76
C HIS A 44 -14.46 -11.13 4.80
N HIS A 45 -13.63 -10.13 4.65
CA HIS A 45 -13.88 -8.97 3.79
C HIS A 45 -12.58 -8.44 3.19
N GLU A 46 -12.70 -7.64 2.11
CA GLU A 46 -11.54 -7.04 1.48
C GLU A 46 -11.08 -5.79 2.22
N GLU A 47 -9.78 -5.71 2.43
CA GLU A 47 -9.07 -4.50 2.86
C GLU A 47 -7.92 -4.22 1.90
N CYS A 48 -7.52 -2.97 1.81
CA CYS A 48 -6.34 -2.54 1.07
C CYS A 48 -5.34 -1.91 2.03
N TRP A 49 -4.12 -2.39 1.99
CA TRP A 49 -2.99 -1.87 2.77
C TRP A 49 -1.83 -1.53 1.85
N ALA A 50 -1.02 -0.58 2.25
CA ALA A 50 0.16 -0.20 1.48
C ALA A 50 1.40 -0.17 2.38
N MET A 51 2.51 -0.65 1.83
CA MET A 51 3.85 -0.53 2.42
C MET A 51 4.58 0.61 1.74
N TYR A 52 5.28 1.40 2.52
CA TYR A 52 6.05 2.56 2.06
C TYR A 52 7.52 2.33 2.35
N LEU A 53 8.36 2.42 1.32
CA LEU A 53 9.79 2.13 1.42
C LEU A 53 10.63 3.36 1.04
N ASN A 54 11.78 3.47 1.66
CA ASN A 54 12.77 4.49 1.29
C ASN A 54 13.59 4.06 0.06
N GLY A 55 14.51 4.93 -0.37
CA GLY A 55 15.31 4.72 -1.58
C GLY A 55 16.26 3.52 -1.56
N VAL A 56 16.51 2.92 -0.39
CA VAL A 56 17.32 1.71 -0.24
C VAL A 56 16.48 0.48 0.11
N GLY A 57 15.16 0.56 -0.04
CA GLY A 57 14.26 -0.57 0.14
C GLY A 57 13.93 -0.90 1.60
N ARG A 58 14.13 0.03 2.53
CA ARG A 58 13.74 -0.17 3.93
C ARG A 58 12.33 0.31 4.18
N LEU A 59 11.59 -0.47 4.96
CA LEU A 59 10.19 -0.19 5.30
C LEU A 59 10.10 1.03 6.22
N LEU A 60 9.39 2.06 5.75
CA LEU A 60 9.06 3.25 6.53
C LEU A 60 7.82 3.05 7.38
N GLY A 61 6.86 2.30 6.86
CA GLY A 61 5.61 2.00 7.54
C GLY A 61 4.61 1.29 6.67
N VAL A 62 3.53 0.84 7.30
CA VAL A 62 2.38 0.19 6.66
C VAL A 62 1.13 0.95 7.05
N SER A 63 0.25 1.20 6.10
CA SER A 63 -0.97 1.98 6.33
C SER A 63 -2.18 1.27 5.73
N CYS A 64 -3.29 1.26 6.47
CA CYS A 64 -4.57 0.85 5.93
C CYS A 64 -5.10 1.93 4.99
N VAL A 65 -5.30 1.58 3.74
CA VAL A 65 -5.80 2.50 2.71
C VAL A 65 -7.32 2.51 2.69
N SER A 66 -7.93 1.34 2.75
CA SER A 66 -9.39 1.22 2.76
C SER A 66 -9.85 -0.09 3.37
N ARG A 67 -11.04 -0.05 3.94
CA ARG A 67 -11.81 -1.21 4.39
C ARG A 67 -13.16 -1.15 3.71
N SER A 68 -13.59 -2.24 3.10
CA SER A 68 -14.87 -2.24 2.40
C SER A 68 -15.73 -3.44 2.76
N GLY A 69 -16.92 -3.53 2.14
CA GLY A 69 -17.83 -4.65 2.28
C GLY A 69 -17.32 -5.93 1.61
N MET A 70 -18.19 -6.93 1.51
CA MET A 70 -17.82 -8.31 1.18
C MET A 70 -17.27 -8.52 -0.24
N ASN A 71 -17.53 -7.64 -1.20
CA ASN A 71 -17.31 -7.93 -2.63
C ASN A 71 -16.28 -7.07 -3.36
N SER A 72 -15.89 -5.93 -2.82
CA SER A 72 -14.86 -5.08 -3.45
C SER A 72 -14.38 -4.00 -2.51
N THR A 73 -13.14 -3.57 -2.73
CA THR A 73 -12.54 -2.44 -2.03
C THR A 73 -12.40 -1.29 -2.99
N VAL A 74 -12.98 -0.14 -2.65
CA VAL A 74 -12.75 1.11 -3.39
C VAL A 74 -11.49 1.75 -2.82
N VAL A 75 -10.48 1.93 -3.68
CA VAL A 75 -9.20 2.54 -3.31
C VAL A 75 -9.09 3.93 -3.93
N ASP A 76 -8.94 4.93 -3.07
CA ASP A 76 -8.60 6.27 -3.50
C ASP A 76 -7.08 6.42 -3.55
N ILE A 77 -6.51 6.52 -4.76
CA ILE A 77 -5.06 6.65 -4.93
C ILE A 77 -4.50 7.91 -4.29
N ARG A 78 -5.30 8.93 -4.07
CA ARG A 78 -4.86 10.16 -3.38
C ARG A 78 -4.44 9.87 -1.94
N ILE A 79 -5.13 8.94 -1.26
CA ILE A 79 -4.78 8.53 0.10
C ILE A 79 -3.45 7.77 0.10
N VAL A 80 -3.25 6.87 -0.85
CA VAL A 80 -1.98 6.15 -1.01
C VAL A 80 -0.83 7.12 -1.25
N LEU A 81 -0.99 8.04 -2.19
CA LEU A 81 0.03 9.00 -2.57
C LEU A 81 0.30 10.04 -1.47
N GLN A 82 -0.74 10.47 -0.76
CA GLN A 82 -0.62 11.36 0.40
C GLN A 82 0.30 10.77 1.47
N THR A 83 0.09 9.51 1.83
CA THR A 83 0.92 8.83 2.83
C THR A 83 2.35 8.64 2.34
N ALA A 84 2.54 8.35 1.07
CA ALA A 84 3.86 8.26 0.46
C ALA A 84 4.64 9.58 0.55
N LEU A 85 3.99 10.70 0.24
CA LEU A 85 4.60 12.02 0.31
C LEU A 85 4.96 12.40 1.76
N VAL A 86 4.03 12.16 2.69
CA VAL A 86 4.25 12.50 4.11
C VAL A 86 5.39 11.68 4.72
N SER A 87 5.51 10.40 4.38
CA SER A 87 6.57 9.53 4.88
C SER A 87 7.90 9.67 4.13
N HIS A 88 7.95 10.50 3.08
CA HIS A 88 9.08 10.63 2.17
C HIS A 88 9.46 9.29 1.52
N ALA A 89 8.46 8.51 1.15
CA ALA A 89 8.66 7.24 0.47
C ALA A 89 9.22 7.43 -0.94
N SER A 90 10.08 6.52 -1.35
CA SER A 90 10.59 6.40 -2.72
C SER A 90 9.88 5.27 -3.47
N GLY A 91 9.30 4.32 -2.75
CA GLY A 91 8.59 3.19 -3.32
C GLY A 91 7.34 2.80 -2.52
N ILE A 92 6.37 2.24 -3.22
CA ILE A 92 5.10 1.77 -2.66
C ILE A 92 4.91 0.31 -3.08
N ILE A 93 4.46 -0.52 -2.15
CA ILE A 93 3.90 -1.84 -2.43
C ILE A 93 2.44 -1.78 -1.99
N LEU A 94 1.52 -1.87 -2.95
CA LEU A 94 0.09 -1.95 -2.69
C LEU A 94 -0.31 -3.38 -2.42
N SER A 95 -1.32 -3.59 -1.60
CA SER A 95 -1.87 -4.92 -1.36
C SER A 95 -3.36 -4.89 -1.12
N HIS A 96 -4.03 -5.98 -1.45
CA HIS A 96 -5.39 -6.28 -1.00
C HIS A 96 -5.56 -7.79 -0.91
N ASN A 97 -6.55 -8.22 -0.12
CA ASN A 97 -6.85 -9.64 0.03
C ASN A 97 -8.06 -10.03 -0.81
N HIS A 98 -8.08 -11.28 -1.24
CA HIS A 98 -9.24 -11.94 -1.82
C HIS A 98 -9.79 -12.98 -0.84
N PRO A 99 -10.87 -12.69 -0.12
CA PRO A 99 -11.47 -13.64 0.84
C PRO A 99 -11.87 -14.97 0.21
N SER A 100 -12.16 -15.00 -1.09
CA SER A 100 -12.48 -16.21 -1.84
C SER A 100 -11.34 -17.22 -1.96
N GLY A 101 -10.10 -16.80 -1.71
CA GLY A 101 -8.90 -17.61 -1.92
C GLY A 101 -8.37 -17.59 -3.34
N SER A 102 -8.98 -16.85 -4.26
CA SER A 102 -8.49 -16.70 -5.63
C SER A 102 -7.32 -15.71 -5.71
N THR A 103 -6.25 -16.09 -6.38
CA THR A 103 -5.12 -15.22 -6.69
C THR A 103 -5.22 -14.60 -8.08
N VAL A 104 -6.37 -14.71 -8.75
CA VAL A 104 -6.58 -14.11 -10.07
C VAL A 104 -6.92 -12.64 -9.93
N ALA A 105 -6.13 -11.78 -10.56
CA ALA A 105 -6.39 -10.35 -10.61
C ALA A 105 -7.64 -10.05 -11.46
N SER A 106 -8.51 -9.21 -10.93
CA SER A 106 -9.70 -8.74 -11.66
C SER A 106 -9.34 -7.57 -12.59
N THR A 107 -10.25 -7.24 -13.51
CA THR A 107 -10.11 -6.02 -14.32
C THR A 107 -10.04 -4.75 -13.46
N PRO A 108 -10.89 -4.56 -12.43
CA PRO A 108 -10.73 -3.44 -11.50
C PRO A 108 -9.36 -3.42 -10.80
N ASP A 109 -8.81 -4.57 -10.40
CA ASP A 109 -7.47 -4.64 -9.81
C ASP A 109 -6.40 -4.13 -10.77
N ASN A 110 -6.47 -4.55 -12.03
CA ASN A 110 -5.54 -4.12 -13.06
C ASN A 110 -5.66 -2.62 -13.34
N ASN A 111 -6.87 -2.09 -13.39
CA ASN A 111 -7.13 -0.66 -13.59
C ASN A 111 -6.57 0.18 -12.44
N LEU A 112 -6.79 -0.25 -11.20
CA LEU A 112 -6.24 0.39 -10.01
C LEU A 112 -4.72 0.42 -10.05
N THR A 113 -4.10 -0.70 -10.37
CA THR A 113 -2.64 -0.82 -10.47
C THR A 113 -2.08 0.14 -11.52
N SER A 114 -2.69 0.19 -12.70
CA SER A 114 -2.28 1.09 -13.77
C SER A 114 -2.44 2.57 -13.37
N GLN A 115 -3.54 2.92 -12.73
CA GLN A 115 -3.81 4.29 -12.28
C GLN A 115 -2.81 4.72 -11.20
N LEU A 116 -2.55 3.86 -10.21
CA LEU A 116 -1.59 4.14 -9.15
C LEU A 116 -0.17 4.27 -9.70
N LYS A 117 0.21 3.41 -10.63
CA LYS A 117 1.53 3.49 -11.29
C LYS A 117 1.74 4.83 -11.96
N LYS A 118 0.76 5.31 -12.72
CA LYS A 118 0.80 6.64 -13.36
C LYS A 118 0.90 7.77 -12.33
N GLY A 119 0.15 7.67 -11.24
CA GLY A 119 0.20 8.65 -10.16
C GLY A 119 1.57 8.69 -9.48
N CYS A 120 2.15 7.54 -9.20
CA CYS A 120 3.50 7.42 -8.65
C CYS A 120 4.55 8.04 -9.57
N GLU A 121 4.52 7.70 -10.85
CA GLU A 121 5.46 8.23 -11.85
C GLU A 121 5.39 9.76 -11.93
N ALA A 122 4.20 10.34 -11.85
CA ALA A 122 4.00 11.79 -11.91
C ALA A 122 4.67 12.56 -10.76
N ILE A 123 4.87 11.92 -9.61
CA ILE A 123 5.47 12.55 -8.41
C ILE A 123 6.82 11.94 -8.03
N GLY A 124 7.44 11.18 -8.92
CA GLY A 124 8.77 10.63 -8.72
C GLY A 124 8.85 9.50 -7.69
N ILE A 125 7.75 8.77 -7.49
CA ILE A 125 7.69 7.59 -6.63
C ILE A 125 7.52 6.35 -7.51
N GLN A 126 8.09 5.22 -7.10
CA GLN A 126 7.98 3.97 -7.84
C GLN A 126 6.92 3.07 -7.22
N LEU A 127 5.95 2.61 -8.02
CA LEU A 127 5.13 1.47 -7.63
C LEU A 127 5.97 0.20 -7.81
N LEU A 128 6.39 -0.40 -6.69
CA LEU A 128 7.30 -1.54 -6.70
C LEU A 128 6.57 -2.86 -6.93
N ASP A 129 5.38 -3.00 -6.38
CA ASP A 129 4.57 -4.20 -6.54
C ASP A 129 3.10 -3.92 -6.17
N HIS A 130 2.23 -4.83 -6.59
CA HIS A 130 0.87 -4.97 -6.09
C HIS A 130 0.67 -6.45 -5.75
N ILE A 131 0.37 -6.72 -4.49
CA ILE A 131 0.24 -8.09 -3.97
C ILE A 131 -1.21 -8.38 -3.65
N ILE A 132 -1.76 -9.42 -4.24
CA ILE A 132 -3.06 -9.98 -3.88
C ILE A 132 -2.82 -11.12 -2.91
N LEU A 133 -3.37 -11.02 -1.70
CA LEU A 133 -3.19 -12.00 -0.64
C LEU A 133 -4.39 -12.92 -0.51
N THR A 134 -4.09 -14.19 -0.23
CA THR A 134 -5.05 -15.15 0.29
C THR A 134 -4.45 -15.82 1.53
N GLU A 135 -5.21 -16.66 2.21
CA GLU A 135 -4.72 -17.37 3.39
C GLU A 135 -3.47 -18.19 3.09
N ASP A 136 -3.45 -18.88 1.95
CA ASP A 136 -2.43 -19.88 1.62
C ASP A 136 -1.51 -19.49 0.46
N ALA A 137 -1.81 -18.41 -0.27
CA ALA A 137 -1.08 -18.03 -1.46
C ALA A 137 -1.11 -16.50 -1.70
N TYR A 138 -0.32 -16.05 -2.65
CA TYR A 138 -0.35 -14.67 -3.11
C TYR A 138 0.00 -14.56 -4.60
N LEU A 139 -0.44 -13.46 -5.20
CA LEU A 139 -0.02 -13.02 -6.52
C LEU A 139 0.82 -11.75 -6.36
N SER A 140 1.99 -11.70 -6.97
CA SER A 140 2.79 -10.48 -7.12
C SER A 140 2.73 -10.01 -8.56
N TYR A 141 2.27 -8.79 -8.78
CA TYR A 141 2.24 -8.20 -10.13
C TYR A 141 3.64 -8.09 -10.74
N MET A 142 4.63 -7.77 -9.91
CA MET A 142 6.01 -7.67 -10.38
C MET A 142 6.55 -9.04 -10.81
N ASP A 143 6.37 -10.07 -9.99
CA ASP A 143 6.87 -11.42 -10.30
C ASP A 143 6.22 -11.99 -11.57
N GLU A 144 4.95 -11.66 -11.81
CA GLU A 144 4.20 -12.13 -13.00
C GLU A 144 4.39 -11.23 -14.23
N GLY A 145 5.19 -10.18 -14.14
CA GLY A 145 5.41 -9.26 -15.25
C GLY A 145 4.18 -8.43 -15.64
N MET A 146 3.28 -8.18 -14.69
CA MET A 146 2.01 -7.45 -14.90
C MET A 146 2.11 -5.97 -14.52
N LEU A 147 3.24 -5.52 -14.05
CA LEU A 147 3.42 -4.15 -13.53
C LEU A 147 3.91 -3.19 -14.60
#